data_96c5b9cacb3ddad5613dd2aef12c9d49
#
_entry.id   96c5b9cacb3ddad5613dd2aef12c9d49
#
_cell.length_a   1.000
_cell.length_b   1.000
_cell.length_c   1.000
_cell.angle_alpha   90.00
_cell.angle_beta   90.00
_cell.angle_gamma   90.00
#
_symmetry.space_group_name_H-M   'P 1'
#
loop_
_entity.id
_entity.type
_entity.pdbx_description
1 polymer ?
#
loop_
_entity_poly.entity_id
_entity_poly.type
_entity_poly.pdbx_seq_one_letter_code
_entity_poly.pdbx_strand_id
1 'polypeptide(L)'
;MMTMEREKDMTYNQKIDELIDSWKDEMYGTLKGWVAINSVRGEAQDGAPFGPEPRRALDLALSDAEGMGFAVRNVDGYAGDVTLNEGGEAVMGILAHLDIVPAGDGWTHDPFDCYMKDGRVYGRGTQDDKGPAVAALYAMRAVREAGVPLRDTVRLILGTDEESGSGCLRHYKAKMPTPDYGFSPDADYPLINIEKGGISIEIGAVSEGEAGALIPVYAMHAGQRTNIVPGTAYAEVGTENVSVDQMKQTLSDLPAEDKPYRIEVTDLGGGRARIEAFGVQAHASLPHLGLNSIGLLMKALKRLGAGGGIRPAVEAVAEKFGTEGDGLSAGIKTDDAECGPLTCNMGLLRFDGRNMKIVLDIRWPLATNAQTMLGQMAVALTRTPLSIKCNGYRGVHYVSPEHKVVKGLLEVYHDVSGLPAYPIAIGGGTYSSMMPNTVAFGICFPGDVDTCHMPDEYVDWEKFVLSAKIFAHAIERLAGA
;
A
#
# COMPACT_ATOMS: atom_id res chain seq x y z
N MET A 1 10.43 -43.82 -4.78
CA MET A 1 11.44 -43.48 -3.78
C MET A 1 12.61 -42.89 -4.56
N MET A 2 12.48 -41.59 -4.94
CA MET A 2 13.55 -40.85 -5.61
C MET A 2 14.28 -40.07 -4.51
N THR A 3 15.52 -40.40 -4.31
CA THR A 3 16.46 -39.65 -3.48
C THR A 3 16.67 -38.28 -4.09
N MET A 4 16.12 -37.22 -3.44
CA MET A 4 16.58 -35.87 -3.70
C MET A 4 18.04 -35.77 -3.26
N GLU A 5 18.93 -35.65 -4.22
CA GLU A 5 20.29 -35.19 -3.93
C GLU A 5 20.17 -33.82 -3.28
N ARG A 6 20.65 -33.70 -2.05
CA ARG A 6 20.86 -32.40 -1.39
C ARG A 6 21.88 -31.65 -2.25
N GLU A 7 21.44 -30.59 -2.93
CA GLU A 7 22.36 -29.56 -3.42
C GLU A 7 23.21 -29.11 -2.23
N LYS A 8 24.50 -28.93 -2.48
CA LYS A 8 25.49 -28.54 -1.46
C LYS A 8 24.98 -27.34 -0.66
N ASP A 9 24.95 -27.47 0.67
CA ASP A 9 24.78 -26.31 1.57
C ASP A 9 25.71 -25.19 1.12
N MET A 10 25.16 -24.08 0.65
CA MET A 10 25.93 -22.94 0.23
C MET A 10 26.51 -22.29 1.48
N THR A 11 27.82 -22.25 1.58
CA THR A 11 28.50 -21.60 2.71
C THR A 11 28.55 -20.09 2.42
N TYR A 12 27.69 -19.32 3.06
CA TYR A 12 27.72 -17.86 2.98
C TYR A 12 29.02 -17.28 3.52
N ASN A 13 29.43 -16.13 2.99
CA ASN A 13 30.66 -15.46 3.38
C ASN A 13 30.48 -14.80 4.77
N GLN A 14 30.95 -15.48 5.83
CA GLN A 14 30.87 -15.00 7.21
C GLN A 14 31.48 -13.61 7.44
N LYS A 15 32.44 -13.20 6.61
CA LYS A 15 33.00 -11.84 6.67
C LYS A 15 31.97 -10.75 6.41
N ILE A 16 30.92 -11.03 5.63
CA ILE A 16 29.78 -10.12 5.42
C ILE A 16 29.12 -9.81 6.75
N ASP A 17 28.78 -10.84 7.53
CA ASP A 17 28.11 -10.70 8.83
C ASP A 17 28.98 -9.94 9.83
N GLU A 18 30.28 -10.26 9.90
CA GLU A 18 31.24 -9.59 10.78
C GLU A 18 31.37 -8.10 10.45
N LEU A 19 31.39 -7.74 9.16
CA LEU A 19 31.44 -6.35 8.72
C LEU A 19 30.17 -5.60 9.12
N ILE A 20 28.99 -6.15 8.83
CA ILE A 20 27.71 -5.51 9.18
C ILE A 20 27.58 -5.34 10.69
N ASP A 21 27.95 -6.37 11.49
CA ASP A 21 27.93 -6.26 12.95
C ASP A 21 28.89 -5.18 13.47
N SER A 22 30.03 -4.98 12.82
CA SER A 22 31.02 -3.95 13.19
C SER A 22 30.55 -2.52 12.89
N TRP A 23 29.58 -2.34 11.99
CA TRP A 23 29.07 -1.03 11.56
C TRP A 23 27.73 -0.64 12.19
N LYS A 24 27.23 -1.38 13.18
CA LYS A 24 25.92 -1.09 13.81
C LYS A 24 25.76 0.38 14.22
N ASP A 25 26.76 0.96 14.88
CA ASP A 25 26.71 2.37 15.30
C ASP A 25 26.75 3.33 14.11
N GLU A 26 27.52 3.00 13.07
CA GLU A 26 27.58 3.79 11.84
C GLU A 26 26.25 3.73 11.07
N MET A 27 25.65 2.55 10.94
CA MET A 27 24.33 2.35 10.35
C MET A 27 23.25 3.17 11.07
N TYR A 28 23.29 3.16 12.41
CA TYR A 28 22.37 3.98 13.21
C TYR A 28 22.58 5.48 12.97
N GLY A 29 23.84 5.94 12.90
CA GLY A 29 24.17 7.33 12.59
C GLY A 29 23.66 7.77 11.22
N THR A 30 23.84 6.92 10.19
CA THR A 30 23.35 7.18 8.82
C THR A 30 21.81 7.24 8.81
N LEU A 31 21.12 6.25 9.42
CA LEU A 31 19.67 6.25 9.52
C LEU A 31 19.15 7.50 10.22
N LYS A 32 19.76 7.90 11.33
CA LYS A 32 19.42 9.12 12.07
C LYS A 32 19.55 10.37 11.18
N GLY A 33 20.61 10.46 10.40
CA GLY A 33 20.82 11.57 9.45
C GLY A 33 19.74 11.64 8.37
N TRP A 34 19.33 10.49 7.82
CA TRP A 34 18.30 10.44 6.78
C TRP A 34 16.89 10.71 7.33
N VAL A 35 16.55 10.16 8.50
CA VAL A 35 15.26 10.40 9.18
C VAL A 35 15.07 11.86 9.59
N ALA A 36 16.16 12.56 9.94
CA ALA A 36 16.12 13.98 10.31
C ALA A 36 15.63 14.92 9.18
N ILE A 37 15.55 14.43 7.95
CA ILE A 37 15.01 15.19 6.82
C ILE A 37 13.53 14.86 6.66
N ASN A 38 12.68 15.88 6.86
CA ASN A 38 11.22 15.77 6.59
C ASN A 38 10.95 15.79 5.08
N SER A 39 11.25 14.68 4.41
CA SER A 39 11.17 14.53 2.96
C SER A 39 9.74 14.28 2.43
N VAL A 40 8.74 14.89 3.03
CA VAL A 40 7.38 14.93 2.52
C VAL A 40 7.36 15.70 1.21
N ARG A 41 6.62 15.19 0.22
CA ARG A 41 6.43 15.86 -1.07
C ARG A 41 5.94 17.30 -0.89
N GLY A 42 6.63 18.22 -1.55
CA GLY A 42 6.31 19.65 -1.59
C GLY A 42 6.08 20.16 -3.02
N GLU A 43 6.02 21.48 -3.15
CA GLU A 43 5.92 22.12 -4.46
C GLU A 43 7.20 21.94 -5.28
N ALA A 44 7.04 21.67 -6.57
CA ALA A 44 8.15 21.50 -7.49
C ALA A 44 8.96 22.80 -7.63
N GLN A 45 10.29 22.65 -7.62
CA GLN A 45 11.24 23.71 -7.85
C GLN A 45 12.27 23.28 -8.90
N ASP A 46 13.09 24.19 -9.38
CA ASP A 46 14.18 23.85 -10.32
C ASP A 46 15.16 22.85 -9.68
N GLY A 47 15.36 21.73 -10.36
CA GLY A 47 16.18 20.61 -9.85
C GLY A 47 15.61 19.86 -8.64
N ALA A 48 14.38 20.18 -8.21
CA ALA A 48 13.68 19.52 -7.09
C ALA A 48 12.20 19.25 -7.46
N PRO A 49 11.93 18.28 -8.32
CA PRO A 49 10.61 18.06 -8.94
C PRO A 49 9.50 17.71 -7.94
N PHE A 50 9.86 17.20 -6.76
CA PHE A 50 8.91 16.85 -5.69
C PHE A 50 9.13 17.70 -4.42
N GLY A 51 9.80 18.85 -4.56
CA GLY A 51 10.08 19.78 -3.48
C GLY A 51 11.52 19.69 -2.95
N PRO A 52 11.94 20.69 -2.16
CA PRO A 52 13.33 20.81 -1.69
C PRO A 52 13.74 19.71 -0.71
N GLU A 53 12.83 19.22 0.14
CA GLU A 53 13.18 18.25 1.17
C GLU A 53 13.39 16.83 0.62
N PRO A 54 12.56 16.26 -0.29
CA PRO A 54 12.90 15.02 -0.98
C PRO A 54 14.21 15.12 -1.77
N ARG A 55 14.48 16.29 -2.39
CA ARG A 55 15.76 16.53 -3.07
C ARG A 55 16.93 16.52 -2.09
N ARG A 56 16.81 17.15 -0.92
CA ARG A 56 17.83 17.18 0.12
C ARG A 56 18.11 15.77 0.68
N ALA A 57 17.06 14.94 0.84
CA ALA A 57 17.22 13.54 1.23
C ALA A 57 18.03 12.75 0.19
N LEU A 58 17.74 12.95 -1.10
CA LEU A 58 18.49 12.33 -2.19
C LEU A 58 19.95 12.77 -2.21
N ASP A 59 20.22 14.06 -2.07
CA ASP A 59 21.58 14.59 -2.08
C ASP A 59 22.41 14.06 -0.91
N LEU A 60 21.81 13.94 0.30
CA LEU A 60 22.46 13.34 1.46
C LEU A 60 22.77 11.87 1.23
N ALA A 61 21.79 11.09 0.76
CA ALA A 61 21.97 9.66 0.53
C ALA A 61 23.06 9.37 -0.52
N LEU A 62 23.11 10.14 -1.61
CA LEU A 62 24.15 10.01 -2.62
C LEU A 62 25.52 10.45 -2.08
N SER A 63 25.59 11.51 -1.26
CA SER A 63 26.82 11.95 -0.61
C SER A 63 27.39 10.90 0.34
N ASP A 64 26.55 10.26 1.14
CA ASP A 64 26.95 9.18 2.05
C ASP A 64 27.48 7.97 1.26
N ALA A 65 26.79 7.57 0.19
CA ALA A 65 27.22 6.49 -0.68
C ALA A 65 28.58 6.81 -1.38
N GLU A 66 28.75 8.03 -1.87
CA GLU A 66 30.01 8.50 -2.45
C GLU A 66 31.14 8.49 -1.40
N GLY A 67 30.85 8.95 -0.17
CA GLY A 67 31.75 8.88 0.97
C GLY A 67 32.17 7.45 1.34
N MET A 68 31.30 6.48 1.12
CA MET A 68 31.63 5.04 1.22
C MET A 68 32.43 4.51 0.02
N GLY A 69 32.61 5.30 -1.04
CA GLY A 69 33.41 4.94 -2.22
C GLY A 69 32.61 4.25 -3.34
N PHE A 70 31.31 4.46 -3.41
CA PHE A 70 30.48 4.02 -4.53
C PHE A 70 30.44 5.04 -5.66
N ALA A 71 30.23 4.58 -6.90
CA ALA A 71 29.84 5.43 -7.99
C ALA A 71 28.35 5.81 -7.81
N VAL A 72 28.08 7.11 -7.87
CA VAL A 72 26.73 7.63 -7.67
C VAL A 72 26.27 8.48 -8.85
N ARG A 73 24.96 8.55 -9.06
CA ARG A 73 24.35 9.40 -10.09
C ARG A 73 23.07 10.01 -9.57
N ASN A 74 22.91 11.31 -9.76
CA ASN A 74 21.65 12.01 -9.60
C ASN A 74 20.95 12.13 -10.97
N VAL A 75 19.72 11.65 -11.09
CA VAL A 75 18.92 11.67 -12.32
C VAL A 75 17.90 12.80 -12.22
N ASP A 76 18.35 14.01 -12.54
CA ASP A 76 17.55 15.25 -12.63
C ASP A 76 16.80 15.58 -11.33
N GLY A 77 17.24 15.11 -10.15
CA GLY A 77 16.56 15.31 -8.86
C GLY A 77 15.30 14.45 -8.67
N TYR A 78 14.94 13.61 -9.63
CA TYR A 78 13.82 12.66 -9.52
C TYR A 78 14.21 11.39 -8.76
N ALA A 79 15.39 10.88 -9.02
CA ALA A 79 15.94 9.69 -8.38
C ALA A 79 17.46 9.72 -8.47
N GLY A 80 18.11 8.84 -7.73
CA GLY A 80 19.54 8.59 -7.87
C GLY A 80 19.85 7.11 -7.92
N ASP A 81 21.05 6.78 -8.35
CA ASP A 81 21.55 5.41 -8.26
C ASP A 81 22.94 5.35 -7.63
N VAL A 82 23.17 4.26 -6.90
CA VAL A 82 24.44 3.87 -6.29
C VAL A 82 24.85 2.56 -6.94
N THR A 83 26.04 2.51 -7.56
CA THR A 83 26.46 1.36 -8.38
C THR A 83 27.64 0.63 -7.76
N LEU A 84 27.54 -0.71 -7.74
CA LEU A 84 28.59 -1.65 -7.40
C LEU A 84 28.84 -2.57 -8.60
N ASN A 85 30.12 -2.85 -8.93
CA ASN A 85 30.57 -3.67 -10.05
C ASN A 85 30.02 -3.18 -11.41
N GLU A 86 30.38 -1.96 -11.79
CA GLU A 86 29.97 -1.39 -13.09
C GLU A 86 30.47 -2.24 -14.27
N GLY A 87 29.60 -2.51 -15.24
CA GLY A 87 29.96 -3.27 -16.45
C GLY A 87 29.77 -4.78 -16.32
N GLY A 88 29.04 -5.26 -15.33
CA GLY A 88 28.60 -6.66 -15.20
C GLY A 88 27.71 -7.15 -16.34
N GLU A 89 27.48 -8.47 -16.41
CA GLU A 89 26.70 -9.12 -17.49
C GLU A 89 25.22 -8.74 -17.49
N ALA A 90 24.64 -8.58 -16.29
CA ALA A 90 23.26 -8.11 -16.08
C ALA A 90 23.25 -7.06 -14.97
N VAL A 91 22.10 -6.43 -14.74
CA VAL A 91 21.90 -5.44 -13.68
C VAL A 91 20.87 -5.95 -12.67
N MET A 92 21.31 -6.16 -11.44
CA MET A 92 20.44 -6.39 -10.29
C MET A 92 20.05 -5.03 -9.68
N GLY A 93 18.76 -4.75 -9.58
CA GLY A 93 18.24 -3.54 -8.96
C GLY A 93 17.77 -3.79 -7.53
N ILE A 94 18.10 -2.86 -6.64
CA ILE A 94 17.47 -2.72 -5.32
C ILE A 94 16.73 -1.39 -5.35
N LEU A 95 15.42 -1.40 -5.12
CA LEU A 95 14.57 -0.23 -5.33
C LEU A 95 14.04 0.27 -3.99
N ALA A 96 14.47 1.44 -3.56
CA ALA A 96 14.07 2.06 -2.31
C ALA A 96 13.65 3.52 -2.52
N HIS A 97 12.95 4.11 -1.56
CA HIS A 97 12.58 5.52 -1.63
C HIS A 97 13.01 6.32 -0.40
N LEU A 98 13.08 7.62 -0.58
CA LEU A 98 13.54 8.57 0.43
C LEU A 98 12.46 9.58 0.83
N ASP A 99 11.37 9.67 0.06
CA ASP A 99 10.18 10.43 0.44
C ASP A 99 9.40 9.70 1.52
N ILE A 100 8.57 10.42 2.24
CA ILE A 100 7.77 9.94 3.37
C ILE A 100 6.37 10.55 3.33
N VAL A 101 5.40 9.86 3.92
CA VAL A 101 4.11 10.47 4.22
C VAL A 101 4.25 11.52 5.34
N PRO A 102 3.33 12.52 5.42
CA PRO A 102 3.28 13.43 6.56
C PRO A 102 3.24 12.69 7.89
N ALA A 103 3.98 13.17 8.88
CA ALA A 103 4.04 12.54 10.20
C ALA A 103 2.64 12.41 10.85
N GLY A 104 1.78 13.41 10.68
CA GLY A 104 0.47 13.45 11.34
C GLY A 104 0.59 13.74 12.85
N ASP A 105 -0.54 13.55 13.54
CA ASP A 105 -0.64 13.75 14.98
C ASP A 105 -0.46 12.43 15.74
N GLY A 106 -0.21 12.52 17.08
CA GLY A 106 -0.20 11.36 17.97
C GLY A 106 1.17 10.78 18.27
N TRP A 107 2.25 11.38 17.79
CA TRP A 107 3.62 10.99 18.14
C TRP A 107 3.94 11.28 19.61
N THR A 108 4.61 10.35 20.27
CA THR A 108 5.10 10.54 21.63
C THR A 108 6.40 11.33 21.71
N HIS A 109 7.16 11.39 20.61
CA HIS A 109 8.40 12.14 20.44
C HIS A 109 8.42 12.78 19.03
N ASP A 110 9.43 13.64 18.78
CA ASP A 110 9.63 14.24 17.46
C ASP A 110 9.85 13.12 16.42
N PRO A 111 9.00 13.03 15.38
CA PRO A 111 9.12 12.00 14.34
C PRO A 111 10.44 12.02 13.56
N PHE A 112 11.20 13.11 13.65
CA PHE A 112 12.45 13.32 12.93
C PHE A 112 13.71 13.27 13.82
N ASP A 113 13.57 13.03 15.12
CA ASP A 113 14.74 12.89 16.03
C ASP A 113 15.45 11.53 15.88
N CYS A 114 14.77 10.51 15.39
CA CYS A 114 15.28 9.15 15.23
C CYS A 114 16.00 8.65 16.49
N TYR A 115 15.25 8.20 17.47
CA TYR A 115 15.80 7.77 18.76
C TYR A 115 15.65 6.26 18.98
N MET A 116 16.62 5.69 19.70
CA MET A 116 16.60 4.27 20.08
C MET A 116 16.07 4.10 21.50
N LYS A 117 15.10 3.19 21.66
CA LYS A 117 14.55 2.82 22.97
C LYS A 117 14.08 1.35 22.94
N ASP A 118 14.44 0.61 23.96
CA ASP A 118 14.01 -0.80 24.15
C ASP A 118 14.29 -1.70 22.93
N GLY A 119 15.45 -1.52 22.26
CA GLY A 119 15.84 -2.26 21.07
C GLY A 119 15.12 -1.85 19.78
N ARG A 120 14.36 -0.77 19.79
CA ARG A 120 13.66 -0.21 18.64
C ARG A 120 14.17 1.17 18.28
N VAL A 121 14.22 1.47 16.99
CA VAL A 121 14.56 2.79 16.47
C VAL A 121 13.29 3.43 15.94
N TYR A 122 12.86 4.51 16.59
CA TYR A 122 11.65 5.24 16.29
C TYR A 122 11.93 6.44 15.40
N GLY A 123 11.04 6.70 14.45
CA GLY A 123 11.08 7.86 13.57
C GLY A 123 10.34 7.62 12.26
N ARG A 124 9.81 8.67 11.64
CA ARG A 124 9.14 8.57 10.34
C ARG A 124 10.16 8.19 9.25
N GLY A 125 9.91 7.08 8.54
CA GLY A 125 10.79 6.54 7.52
C GLY A 125 11.75 5.47 8.05
N THR A 126 11.69 5.10 9.34
CA THR A 126 12.54 4.02 9.88
C THR A 126 12.13 2.65 9.34
N GLN A 127 10.83 2.42 9.13
CA GLN A 127 10.27 1.22 8.54
C GLN A 127 10.04 1.41 7.03
N ASP A 128 9.57 2.58 6.61
CA ASP A 128 9.09 2.89 5.27
C ASP A 128 9.65 4.23 4.77
N ASP A 129 10.72 4.27 3.96
CA ASP A 129 11.58 3.20 3.44
C ASP A 129 13.08 3.59 3.63
N LYS A 130 13.37 4.70 4.39
CA LYS A 130 14.75 5.15 4.63
C LYS A 130 15.57 4.11 5.38
N GLY A 131 14.96 3.38 6.33
CA GLY A 131 15.63 2.29 7.03
C GLY A 131 16.05 1.18 6.07
N PRO A 132 15.13 0.55 5.34
CA PRO A 132 15.46 -0.44 4.32
C PRO A 132 16.51 0.04 3.31
N ALA A 133 16.44 1.30 2.88
CA ALA A 133 17.43 1.89 1.97
C ALA A 133 18.85 1.96 2.59
N VAL A 134 18.94 2.30 3.88
CA VAL A 134 20.22 2.27 4.62
C VAL A 134 20.72 0.83 4.76
N ALA A 135 19.85 -0.13 5.11
CA ALA A 135 20.22 -1.54 5.20
C ALA A 135 20.77 -2.06 3.85
N ALA A 136 20.15 -1.69 2.73
CA ALA A 136 20.59 -2.06 1.39
C ALA A 136 21.95 -1.42 1.02
N LEU A 137 22.18 -0.15 1.39
CA LEU A 137 23.45 0.53 1.15
C LEU A 137 24.59 -0.16 1.90
N TYR A 138 24.39 -0.50 3.18
CA TYR A 138 25.41 -1.20 3.96
C TYR A 138 25.58 -2.67 3.53
N ALA A 139 24.53 -3.32 3.02
CA ALA A 139 24.64 -4.62 2.38
C ALA A 139 25.58 -4.60 1.17
N MET A 140 25.41 -3.62 0.27
CA MET A 140 26.32 -3.43 -0.87
C MET A 140 27.76 -3.17 -0.43
N ARG A 141 27.95 -2.37 0.62
CA ARG A 141 29.28 -2.09 1.20
C ARG A 141 29.92 -3.38 1.75
N ALA A 142 29.16 -4.19 2.48
CA ALA A 142 29.65 -5.45 3.04
C ALA A 142 30.09 -6.44 1.96
N VAL A 143 29.33 -6.59 0.91
CA VAL A 143 29.65 -7.43 -0.26
C VAL A 143 30.98 -6.99 -0.89
N ARG A 144 31.16 -5.69 -1.11
CA ARG A 144 32.40 -5.14 -1.67
C ARG A 144 33.60 -5.35 -0.75
N GLU A 145 33.48 -5.01 0.55
CA GLU A 145 34.59 -5.09 1.50
C GLU A 145 34.90 -6.53 1.93
N ALA A 146 33.94 -7.43 1.84
CA ALA A 146 34.19 -8.87 1.95
C ALA A 146 34.96 -9.43 0.76
N GLY A 147 35.00 -8.72 -0.36
CA GLY A 147 35.67 -9.13 -1.59
C GLY A 147 34.89 -10.20 -2.37
N VAL A 148 33.58 -10.20 -2.29
CA VAL A 148 32.74 -11.13 -3.06
C VAL A 148 32.88 -10.85 -4.55
N PRO A 149 33.27 -11.84 -5.37
CA PRO A 149 33.34 -11.66 -6.80
C PRO A 149 31.92 -11.54 -7.38
N LEU A 150 31.63 -10.48 -8.11
CA LEU A 150 30.36 -10.23 -8.74
C LEU A 150 30.43 -10.41 -10.24
N ARG A 151 29.48 -11.15 -10.79
CA ARG A 151 29.23 -11.29 -12.24
C ARG A 151 28.38 -10.12 -12.75
N ASP A 152 27.33 -9.77 -11.99
CA ASP A 152 26.36 -8.76 -12.40
C ASP A 152 26.65 -7.40 -11.71
N THR A 153 26.21 -6.32 -12.33
CA THR A 153 26.18 -4.99 -11.70
C THR A 153 25.07 -4.96 -10.65
N VAL A 154 25.33 -4.41 -9.46
CA VAL A 154 24.30 -4.13 -8.45
C VAL A 154 24.03 -2.63 -8.41
N ARG A 155 22.78 -2.24 -8.47
CA ARG A 155 22.36 -0.84 -8.47
C ARG A 155 21.27 -0.62 -7.43
N LEU A 156 21.58 0.18 -6.39
CA LEU A 156 20.57 0.70 -5.48
C LEU A 156 19.97 1.97 -6.10
N ILE A 157 18.68 1.95 -6.40
CA ILE A 157 17.93 3.07 -6.99
C ILE A 157 17.10 3.71 -5.89
N LEU A 158 17.34 5.00 -5.63
CA LEU A 158 16.72 5.79 -4.57
C LEU A 158 15.73 6.76 -5.21
N GLY A 159 14.42 6.50 -5.04
CA GLY A 159 13.33 7.35 -5.52
C GLY A 159 12.99 8.45 -4.53
N THR A 160 12.24 9.47 -4.99
CA THR A 160 11.83 10.63 -4.18
C THR A 160 10.33 10.95 -4.29
N ASP A 161 9.50 10.00 -4.74
CA ASP A 161 8.05 10.17 -4.95
C ASP A 161 7.32 8.81 -5.01
N GLU A 162 7.62 7.87 -4.13
CA GLU A 162 6.89 6.60 -4.04
C GLU A 162 5.47 6.86 -3.55
N GLU A 163 5.35 7.52 -2.42
CA GLU A 163 4.16 7.78 -1.63
C GLU A 163 3.07 8.59 -2.35
N SER A 164 3.46 9.27 -3.40
CA SER A 164 2.58 10.18 -4.16
C SER A 164 2.42 9.79 -5.63
N GLY A 165 2.81 8.56 -5.99
CA GLY A 165 2.53 7.97 -7.30
C GLY A 165 3.71 7.66 -8.19
N SER A 166 4.92 7.52 -7.64
CA SER A 166 6.12 6.99 -8.31
C SER A 166 6.54 7.73 -9.59
N GLY A 167 6.34 9.07 -9.61
CA GLY A 167 6.77 9.92 -10.72
C GLY A 167 8.28 9.89 -10.93
N CYS A 168 9.04 9.71 -9.86
CA CYS A 168 10.49 9.54 -9.82
C CYS A 168 10.95 8.35 -10.67
N LEU A 169 10.40 7.16 -10.45
CA LEU A 169 10.79 5.97 -11.23
C LEU A 169 10.30 6.02 -12.67
N ARG A 170 9.16 6.66 -12.98
CA ARG A 170 8.77 6.90 -14.37
C ARG A 170 9.80 7.75 -15.10
N HIS A 171 10.30 8.80 -14.46
CA HIS A 171 11.36 9.63 -15.03
C HIS A 171 12.68 8.87 -15.16
N TYR A 172 13.06 8.12 -14.10
CA TYR A 172 14.25 7.29 -14.12
C TYR A 172 14.25 6.31 -15.31
N LYS A 173 13.16 5.57 -15.51
CA LYS A 173 12.98 4.63 -16.64
C LYS A 173 13.06 5.30 -18.02
N ALA A 174 12.68 6.56 -18.12
CA ALA A 174 12.78 7.29 -19.39
C ALA A 174 14.22 7.75 -19.69
N LYS A 175 15.09 7.80 -18.69
CA LYS A 175 16.46 8.32 -18.80
C LYS A 175 17.53 7.22 -18.68
N MET A 176 17.25 6.19 -17.93
CA MET A 176 18.22 5.16 -17.55
C MET A 176 17.77 3.76 -17.98
N PRO A 177 18.71 2.86 -18.31
CA PRO A 177 18.39 1.45 -18.48
C PRO A 177 17.81 0.86 -17.19
N THR A 178 16.70 0.13 -17.32
CA THR A 178 16.08 -0.59 -16.21
C THR A 178 16.95 -1.78 -15.80
N PRO A 179 16.96 -2.15 -14.50
CA PRO A 179 17.51 -3.43 -14.07
C PRO A 179 16.85 -4.61 -14.78
N ASP A 180 17.58 -5.70 -14.92
CA ASP A 180 17.08 -6.95 -15.51
C ASP A 180 16.25 -7.76 -14.52
N TYR A 181 16.56 -7.62 -13.22
CA TYR A 181 15.90 -8.26 -12.09
C TYR A 181 16.27 -7.54 -10.79
N GLY A 182 15.54 -7.83 -9.70
CA GLY A 182 15.86 -7.23 -8.43
C GLY A 182 14.82 -7.42 -7.34
N PHE A 183 14.90 -6.57 -6.32
CA PHE A 183 13.90 -6.50 -5.25
C PHE A 183 13.72 -5.07 -4.73
N SER A 184 12.56 -4.81 -4.11
CA SER A 184 12.29 -3.63 -3.29
C SER A 184 12.27 -4.05 -1.83
N PRO A 185 13.04 -3.41 -0.92
CA PRO A 185 13.08 -3.74 0.49
C PRO A 185 11.90 -3.16 1.29
N ASP A 186 11.01 -2.43 0.63
CA ASP A 186 9.83 -1.77 1.19
C ASP A 186 8.64 -2.73 1.24
N ALA A 187 8.67 -3.73 2.15
CA ALA A 187 7.62 -4.75 2.23
C ALA A 187 7.78 -5.71 3.41
N ASP A 188 7.02 -6.82 3.32
CA ASP A 188 7.07 -7.93 4.25
C ASP A 188 7.99 -9.06 3.79
N TYR A 189 8.62 -9.74 4.75
CA TYR A 189 9.16 -11.08 4.55
C TYR A 189 8.05 -12.14 4.63
N PRO A 190 8.21 -13.36 4.04
CA PRO A 190 9.43 -13.84 3.37
C PRO A 190 9.72 -13.22 2.01
N LEU A 191 8.72 -13.03 1.15
CA LEU A 191 8.85 -12.45 -0.18
C LEU A 191 7.48 -12.23 -0.82
N ILE A 192 7.26 -11.07 -1.42
CA ILE A 192 6.05 -10.77 -2.17
C ILE A 192 6.37 -10.87 -3.66
N ASN A 193 5.80 -11.91 -4.31
CA ASN A 193 5.96 -12.13 -5.74
C ASN A 193 4.71 -11.75 -6.55
N ILE A 194 3.59 -11.44 -5.86
CA ILE A 194 2.33 -11.02 -6.48
C ILE A 194 1.84 -9.74 -5.80
N GLU A 195 1.68 -8.69 -6.59
CA GLU A 195 0.92 -7.51 -6.21
C GLU A 195 -0.34 -7.46 -7.04
N LYS A 196 -1.51 -7.46 -6.40
CA LYS A 196 -2.80 -7.41 -7.11
C LYS A 196 -2.93 -6.15 -7.93
N GLY A 197 -3.66 -6.23 -9.02
CA GLY A 197 -4.09 -5.05 -9.77
C GLY A 197 -4.95 -4.15 -8.91
N GLY A 198 -4.94 -2.86 -9.17
CA GLY A 198 -5.67 -1.88 -8.38
C GLY A 198 -6.29 -0.78 -9.23
N ILE A 199 -7.53 -0.38 -8.88
CA ILE A 199 -8.24 0.71 -9.53
C ILE A 199 -9.11 1.46 -8.52
N SER A 200 -9.15 2.78 -8.68
CA SER A 200 -10.13 3.63 -8.02
C SER A 200 -11.23 4.00 -9.00
N ILE A 201 -12.47 3.63 -8.69
CA ILE A 201 -13.64 3.86 -9.53
C ILE A 201 -14.59 4.82 -8.83
N GLU A 202 -15.02 5.87 -9.53
CA GLU A 202 -16.08 6.75 -9.10
C GLU A 202 -17.43 6.22 -9.63
N ILE A 203 -18.35 5.92 -8.72
CA ILE A 203 -19.76 5.65 -8.99
C ILE A 203 -20.53 6.93 -8.73
N GLY A 204 -21.22 7.44 -9.74
CA GLY A 204 -21.97 8.67 -9.67
C GLY A 204 -23.46 8.50 -9.92
N ALA A 205 -24.29 9.37 -9.33
CA ALA A 205 -25.68 9.54 -9.68
C ALA A 205 -26.11 11.00 -9.45
N VAL A 206 -27.16 11.43 -10.15
CA VAL A 206 -27.74 12.79 -10.01
C VAL A 206 -29.18 12.63 -9.52
N SER A 207 -29.55 13.38 -8.47
CA SER A 207 -30.90 13.47 -7.97
C SER A 207 -31.80 14.22 -8.93
N GLU A 208 -33.01 13.71 -9.20
CA GLU A 208 -34.03 14.39 -9.97
C GLU A 208 -34.89 15.36 -9.13
N GLY A 209 -34.46 15.59 -7.86
CA GLY A 209 -35.15 16.50 -6.92
C GLY A 209 -35.92 15.76 -5.83
N GLU A 210 -36.53 16.51 -4.91
CA GLU A 210 -37.15 15.97 -3.68
C GLU A 210 -38.68 16.04 -3.70
N ALA A 211 -39.31 16.48 -4.81
CA ALA A 211 -40.72 16.66 -4.90
C ALA A 211 -41.50 15.34 -4.63
N GLY A 212 -42.37 15.35 -3.61
CA GLY A 212 -43.19 14.21 -3.20
C GLY A 212 -42.46 13.12 -2.42
N ALA A 213 -41.20 13.33 -2.02
CA ALA A 213 -40.48 12.41 -1.16
C ALA A 213 -41.07 12.33 0.24
N LEU A 214 -41.34 11.11 0.75
CA LEU A 214 -41.75 10.93 2.14
C LEU A 214 -40.61 11.26 3.11
N ILE A 215 -39.38 10.87 2.76
CA ILE A 215 -38.17 11.13 3.52
C ILE A 215 -37.13 11.65 2.53
N PRO A 216 -37.06 12.97 2.27
CA PRO A 216 -36.01 13.54 1.43
C PRO A 216 -34.62 13.37 2.08
N VAL A 217 -33.58 13.18 1.25
CA VAL A 217 -32.18 13.10 1.70
C VAL A 217 -31.45 14.36 1.22
N TYR A 218 -30.89 15.12 2.13
CA TYR A 218 -30.25 16.42 1.85
C TYR A 218 -28.73 16.30 1.70
N ALA A 219 -28.11 15.40 2.47
CA ALA A 219 -26.68 15.17 2.44
C ALA A 219 -26.32 13.73 2.83
N MET A 220 -25.24 13.21 2.29
CA MET A 220 -24.61 11.96 2.76
C MET A 220 -23.10 12.11 2.80
N HIS A 221 -22.48 11.52 3.81
CA HIS A 221 -21.04 11.57 3.98
C HIS A 221 -20.50 10.30 4.64
N ALA A 222 -19.37 9.79 4.12
CA ALA A 222 -18.57 8.74 4.76
C ALA A 222 -17.12 8.76 4.23
N GLY A 223 -16.21 8.27 5.05
CA GLY A 223 -14.82 8.02 4.69
C GLY A 223 -13.96 9.27 4.51
N GLN A 224 -12.67 9.10 4.69
CA GLN A 224 -11.61 10.11 4.48
C GLN A 224 -10.60 9.65 3.43
N ARG A 225 -10.35 8.34 3.32
CA ARG A 225 -9.43 7.73 2.36
C ARG A 225 -10.11 6.55 1.67
N THR A 226 -9.78 6.33 0.40
CA THR A 226 -10.37 5.25 -0.42
C THR A 226 -9.92 3.86 0.02
N ASN A 227 -8.69 3.75 0.50
CA ASN A 227 -8.06 2.50 0.94
C ASN A 227 -8.44 2.05 2.36
N ILE A 228 -9.49 2.63 2.94
CA ILE A 228 -10.04 2.25 4.26
C ILE A 228 -11.50 1.85 4.10
N VAL A 229 -11.91 0.76 4.75
CA VAL A 229 -13.32 0.43 4.98
C VAL A 229 -13.85 1.43 6.01
N PRO A 230 -14.81 2.33 5.67
CA PRO A 230 -15.25 3.37 6.59
C PRO A 230 -16.07 2.79 7.74
N GLY A 231 -15.71 3.17 8.98
CA GLY A 231 -16.39 2.75 10.20
C GLY A 231 -17.66 3.56 10.51
N THR A 232 -17.79 4.77 9.93
CA THR A 232 -18.97 5.63 10.13
C THR A 232 -19.45 6.24 8.82
N ALA A 233 -20.77 6.33 8.65
CA ALA A 233 -21.42 6.99 7.54
C ALA A 233 -22.70 7.68 8.05
N TYR A 234 -23.07 8.84 7.50
CA TYR A 234 -24.31 9.48 7.86
C TYR A 234 -25.08 10.05 6.67
N ALA A 235 -26.40 10.19 6.87
CA ALA A 235 -27.29 10.95 5.99
C ALA A 235 -28.10 11.96 6.80
N GLU A 236 -28.31 13.16 6.25
CA GLU A 236 -29.28 14.12 6.77
C GLU A 236 -30.56 14.02 5.96
N VAL A 237 -31.68 13.83 6.67
CA VAL A 237 -32.98 13.52 6.07
C VAL A 237 -34.08 14.43 6.62
N GLY A 238 -35.17 14.58 5.86
CA GLY A 238 -36.35 15.30 6.32
C GLY A 238 -37.27 14.44 7.20
N THR A 239 -37.96 15.08 8.17
CA THR A 239 -38.87 14.43 9.12
C THR A 239 -40.28 14.94 9.03
N GLU A 240 -40.65 15.72 7.99
CA GLU A 240 -41.97 16.33 7.84
C GLU A 240 -43.10 15.30 7.73
N ASN A 241 -42.84 14.18 7.06
CA ASN A 241 -43.86 13.14 6.80
C ASN A 241 -43.64 11.85 7.63
N VAL A 242 -42.47 11.65 8.19
CA VAL A 242 -42.07 10.48 8.99
C VAL A 242 -41.29 10.93 10.20
N SER A 243 -41.80 10.66 11.41
CA SER A 243 -41.14 11.06 12.63
C SER A 243 -39.83 10.27 12.92
N VAL A 244 -38.96 10.82 13.73
CA VAL A 244 -37.72 10.16 14.20
C VAL A 244 -38.05 8.79 14.85
N ASP A 245 -39.11 8.71 15.65
CA ASP A 245 -39.50 7.47 16.34
C ASP A 245 -39.98 6.40 15.34
N GLN A 246 -40.73 6.79 14.31
CA GLN A 246 -41.10 5.87 13.22
C GLN A 246 -39.88 5.38 12.43
N MET A 247 -38.91 6.25 12.17
CA MET A 247 -37.63 5.85 11.56
C MET A 247 -36.89 4.84 12.42
N LYS A 248 -36.73 5.12 13.74
CA LYS A 248 -36.11 4.19 14.68
C LYS A 248 -36.79 2.83 14.70
N GLN A 249 -38.13 2.83 14.77
CA GLN A 249 -38.91 1.59 14.74
C GLN A 249 -38.70 0.79 13.44
N THR A 250 -38.72 1.46 12.28
CA THR A 250 -38.51 0.81 10.98
C THR A 250 -37.08 0.22 10.86
N LEU A 251 -36.08 0.88 11.45
CA LEU A 251 -34.68 0.47 11.39
C LEU A 251 -34.30 -0.58 12.44
N SER A 252 -35.14 -0.79 13.49
CA SER A 252 -34.90 -1.84 14.50
C SER A 252 -34.92 -3.26 13.91
N ASP A 253 -35.59 -3.45 12.78
CA ASP A 253 -35.76 -4.73 12.09
C ASP A 253 -34.77 -4.93 10.93
N LEU A 254 -33.68 -4.18 10.88
CA LEU A 254 -32.63 -4.42 9.88
C LEU A 254 -31.97 -5.80 10.10
N PRO A 255 -31.68 -6.55 9.02
CA PRO A 255 -31.05 -7.86 9.12
C PRO A 255 -29.72 -7.80 9.84
N ALA A 256 -29.42 -8.86 10.60
CA ALA A 256 -28.09 -9.02 11.20
C ALA A 256 -27.01 -9.13 10.10
N GLU A 257 -25.86 -8.59 10.39
CA GLU A 257 -24.64 -8.76 9.59
C GLU A 257 -23.69 -9.73 10.31
N ASP A 258 -22.64 -10.15 9.63
CA ASP A 258 -21.62 -11.05 10.19
C ASP A 258 -20.78 -10.41 11.31
N LYS A 259 -20.81 -9.08 11.40
CA LYS A 259 -20.14 -8.28 12.45
C LYS A 259 -21.13 -7.34 13.15
N PRO A 260 -20.82 -6.93 14.38
CA PRO A 260 -21.67 -6.00 15.12
C PRO A 260 -21.73 -4.64 14.42
N TYR A 261 -22.92 -4.09 14.35
CA TYR A 261 -23.18 -2.74 13.84
C TYR A 261 -24.29 -2.06 14.65
N ARG A 262 -24.44 -0.75 14.46
CA ARG A 262 -25.59 -0.02 14.94
C ARG A 262 -26.00 1.08 13.97
N ILE A 263 -27.29 1.41 13.99
CA ILE A 263 -27.86 2.56 13.28
C ILE A 263 -28.49 3.47 14.33
N GLU A 264 -28.11 4.74 14.30
CA GLU A 264 -28.68 5.76 15.18
C GLU A 264 -29.49 6.78 14.37
N VAL A 265 -30.59 7.27 14.94
CA VAL A 265 -31.36 8.35 14.36
C VAL A 265 -31.48 9.46 15.40
N THR A 266 -30.92 10.62 15.08
CA THR A 266 -30.87 11.79 15.96
C THR A 266 -31.70 12.92 15.37
N ASP A 267 -32.62 13.50 16.15
CA ASP A 267 -33.36 14.69 15.76
C ASP A 267 -32.41 15.91 15.77
N LEU A 268 -32.30 16.60 14.64
CA LEU A 268 -31.51 17.81 14.50
C LEU A 268 -32.36 19.09 14.70
N GLY A 269 -33.68 18.94 14.89
CA GLY A 269 -34.61 20.04 14.89
C GLY A 269 -34.90 20.59 13.47
N GLY A 270 -35.86 21.52 13.39
CA GLY A 270 -36.18 22.19 12.12
C GLY A 270 -36.65 21.26 11.00
N GLY A 271 -37.30 20.14 11.34
CA GLY A 271 -37.76 19.17 10.34
C GLY A 271 -36.67 18.28 9.75
N ARG A 272 -35.54 18.12 10.45
CA ARG A 272 -34.41 17.30 10.01
C ARG A 272 -33.99 16.27 11.06
N ALA A 273 -33.46 15.15 10.58
CA ALA A 273 -32.82 14.14 11.39
C ALA A 273 -31.51 13.68 10.72
N ARG A 274 -30.60 13.12 11.49
CA ARG A 274 -29.41 12.42 11.02
C ARG A 274 -29.57 10.93 11.27
N ILE A 275 -29.38 10.15 10.22
CA ILE A 275 -29.24 8.70 10.29
C ILE A 275 -27.77 8.39 10.21
N GLU A 276 -27.22 7.75 11.23
CA GLU A 276 -25.79 7.44 11.33
C GLU A 276 -25.60 5.93 11.43
N ALA A 277 -24.75 5.38 10.56
CA ALA A 277 -24.41 3.97 10.50
C ALA A 277 -23.00 3.75 11.02
N PHE A 278 -22.82 2.83 11.96
CA PHE A 278 -21.57 2.43 12.57
C PHE A 278 -21.24 1.00 12.20
N GLY A 279 -20.17 0.81 11.47
CA GLY A 279 -19.60 -0.47 11.07
C GLY A 279 -18.23 -0.72 11.74
N VAL A 280 -17.37 -1.49 11.08
CA VAL A 280 -16.02 -1.84 11.56
C VAL A 280 -14.99 -1.42 10.52
N GLN A 281 -14.00 -0.64 10.95
CA GLN A 281 -12.90 -0.23 10.07
C GLN A 281 -11.96 -1.40 9.77
N ALA A 282 -11.41 -1.41 8.55
CA ALA A 282 -10.34 -2.29 8.13
C ALA A 282 -9.58 -1.66 6.96
N HIS A 283 -8.44 -2.24 6.57
CA HIS A 283 -7.78 -1.87 5.32
C HIS A 283 -8.60 -2.37 4.12
N ALA A 284 -8.69 -1.59 3.03
CA ALA A 284 -9.49 -1.93 1.85
C ALA A 284 -9.04 -3.21 1.10
N SER A 285 -7.80 -3.65 1.30
CA SER A 285 -7.31 -4.94 0.77
C SER A 285 -7.82 -6.16 1.55
N LEU A 286 -8.35 -5.95 2.76
CA LEU A 286 -8.87 -6.98 3.67
C LEU A 286 -10.27 -6.60 4.15
N PRO A 287 -11.22 -6.31 3.25
CA PRO A 287 -12.54 -5.78 3.61
C PRO A 287 -13.37 -6.76 4.44
N HIS A 288 -13.06 -8.06 4.38
CA HIS A 288 -13.69 -9.10 5.21
C HIS A 288 -13.39 -8.95 6.71
N LEU A 289 -12.32 -8.22 7.09
CA LEU A 289 -12.04 -7.88 8.49
C LEU A 289 -12.87 -6.69 8.99
N GLY A 290 -13.45 -5.90 8.07
CA GLY A 290 -14.29 -4.76 8.36
C GLY A 290 -15.78 -5.02 8.13
N LEU A 291 -16.60 -3.99 8.37
CA LEU A 291 -18.00 -3.92 7.96
C LEU A 291 -18.29 -2.50 7.45
N ASN A 292 -18.58 -2.38 6.17
CA ASN A 292 -18.67 -1.09 5.48
C ASN A 292 -19.89 -0.28 5.90
N SER A 293 -19.67 0.86 6.56
CA SER A 293 -20.76 1.74 7.04
C SER A 293 -21.54 2.41 5.91
N ILE A 294 -20.96 2.60 4.70
CA ILE A 294 -21.69 3.12 3.54
C ILE A 294 -22.76 2.11 3.14
N GLY A 295 -22.40 0.83 3.06
CA GLY A 295 -23.34 -0.24 2.75
C GLY A 295 -24.47 -0.33 3.77
N LEU A 296 -24.17 -0.23 5.06
CA LEU A 296 -25.17 -0.17 6.14
C LEU A 296 -26.11 1.02 5.98
N LEU A 297 -25.56 2.22 5.71
CA LEU A 297 -26.37 3.43 5.49
C LEU A 297 -27.29 3.27 4.29
N MET A 298 -26.81 2.73 3.16
CA MET A 298 -27.64 2.50 1.98
C MET A 298 -28.75 1.50 2.24
N LYS A 299 -28.49 0.42 3.00
CA LYS A 299 -29.53 -0.54 3.45
C LYS A 299 -30.57 0.14 4.35
N ALA A 300 -30.14 1.01 5.27
CA ALA A 300 -31.04 1.76 6.14
C ALA A 300 -31.94 2.73 5.34
N LEU A 301 -31.36 3.52 4.45
CA LEU A 301 -32.12 4.45 3.59
C LEU A 301 -33.09 3.71 2.67
N LYS A 302 -32.69 2.58 2.08
CA LYS A 302 -33.57 1.71 1.28
C LYS A 302 -34.72 1.19 2.12
N ARG A 303 -34.47 0.71 3.36
CA ARG A 303 -35.54 0.21 4.28
C ARG A 303 -36.57 1.28 4.62
N LEU A 304 -36.13 2.54 4.77
CA LEU A 304 -36.97 3.69 5.02
C LEU A 304 -37.72 4.19 3.75
N GLY A 305 -37.33 3.75 2.55
CA GLY A 305 -37.76 4.35 1.30
C GLY A 305 -37.34 5.81 1.14
N ALA A 306 -36.23 6.19 1.79
CA ALA A 306 -35.68 7.53 1.78
C ALA A 306 -34.96 7.85 0.47
N GLY A 307 -34.90 9.15 0.11
CA GLY A 307 -34.06 9.63 -0.99
C GLY A 307 -34.75 10.48 -2.05
N GLY A 308 -36.06 10.52 -2.16
CA GLY A 308 -36.69 11.28 -3.23
C GLY A 308 -36.10 10.92 -4.60
N GLY A 309 -35.63 11.90 -5.36
CA GLY A 309 -35.01 11.67 -6.69
C GLY A 309 -33.71 10.92 -6.68
N ILE A 310 -33.00 10.81 -5.54
CA ILE A 310 -31.78 9.99 -5.40
C ILE A 310 -32.10 8.55 -4.95
N ARG A 311 -33.32 8.26 -4.54
CA ARG A 311 -33.74 6.93 -4.04
C ARG A 311 -33.38 5.77 -4.98
N PRO A 312 -33.60 5.82 -6.32
CA PRO A 312 -33.19 4.74 -7.20
C PRO A 312 -31.68 4.42 -7.15
N ALA A 313 -30.85 5.44 -6.95
CA ALA A 313 -29.41 5.25 -6.80
C ALA A 313 -29.04 4.66 -5.44
N VAL A 314 -29.69 5.08 -4.36
CA VAL A 314 -29.53 4.50 -3.02
C VAL A 314 -29.87 3.01 -3.03
N GLU A 315 -31.02 2.64 -3.62
CA GLU A 315 -31.47 1.25 -3.77
C GLU A 315 -30.46 0.44 -4.60
N ALA A 316 -29.98 1.00 -5.72
CA ALA A 316 -28.99 0.35 -6.58
C ALA A 316 -27.66 0.11 -5.85
N VAL A 317 -27.17 1.10 -5.09
CA VAL A 317 -25.94 0.93 -4.29
C VAL A 317 -26.13 -0.13 -3.21
N ALA A 318 -27.26 -0.12 -2.50
CA ALA A 318 -27.58 -1.13 -1.48
C ALA A 318 -27.63 -2.55 -2.05
N GLU A 319 -28.11 -2.71 -3.30
CA GLU A 319 -28.25 -4.02 -3.97
C GLU A 319 -26.97 -4.49 -4.65
N LYS A 320 -26.18 -3.57 -5.22
CA LYS A 320 -25.02 -3.92 -6.05
C LYS A 320 -23.70 -3.93 -5.30
N PHE A 321 -23.63 -3.22 -4.19
CA PHE A 321 -22.43 -3.15 -3.38
C PHE A 321 -22.70 -3.54 -1.92
N GLY A 322 -23.77 -3.03 -1.32
CA GLY A 322 -24.19 -3.39 0.03
C GLY A 322 -23.04 -3.32 1.05
N THR A 323 -22.96 -4.34 1.90
CA THR A 323 -21.84 -4.55 2.85
C THR A 323 -20.81 -5.55 2.34
N GLU A 324 -20.94 -6.01 1.09
CA GLU A 324 -20.03 -6.98 0.48
C GLU A 324 -18.64 -6.38 0.26
N GLY A 325 -17.60 -7.21 0.44
CA GLY A 325 -16.22 -6.82 0.19
C GLY A 325 -15.58 -7.50 -1.02
N ASP A 326 -16.33 -8.35 -1.75
CA ASP A 326 -15.82 -9.17 -2.87
C ASP A 326 -16.44 -8.84 -4.23
N GLY A 327 -17.40 -7.89 -4.28
CA GLY A 327 -18.06 -7.45 -5.50
C GLY A 327 -19.00 -8.49 -6.14
N LEU A 328 -19.51 -9.47 -5.39
CA LEU A 328 -20.43 -10.50 -5.87
C LEU A 328 -21.64 -9.90 -6.57
N SER A 329 -22.37 -9.01 -5.90
CA SER A 329 -23.58 -8.39 -6.44
C SER A 329 -23.30 -7.35 -7.53
N ALA A 330 -22.06 -6.83 -7.60
CA ALA A 330 -21.56 -6.02 -8.72
C ALA A 330 -21.11 -6.85 -9.92
N GLY A 331 -21.17 -8.18 -9.83
CA GLY A 331 -20.86 -9.12 -10.90
C GLY A 331 -19.35 -9.28 -11.19
N ILE A 332 -18.48 -8.87 -10.28
CA ILE A 332 -17.03 -8.85 -10.47
C ILE A 332 -16.27 -9.81 -9.56
N LYS A 333 -16.97 -10.57 -8.70
CA LYS A 333 -16.33 -11.54 -7.82
C LYS A 333 -15.43 -12.49 -8.63
N THR A 334 -14.21 -12.60 -8.21
CA THR A 334 -13.20 -13.49 -8.80
C THR A 334 -12.35 -14.07 -7.70
N ASP A 335 -12.26 -15.37 -7.62
CA ASP A 335 -11.39 -16.11 -6.70
C ASP A 335 -10.13 -16.57 -7.44
N ASP A 336 -9.00 -16.60 -6.75
CA ASP A 336 -7.72 -17.02 -7.28
C ASP A 336 -6.97 -17.86 -6.22
N ALA A 337 -6.41 -18.97 -6.66
CA ALA A 337 -5.75 -19.92 -5.75
C ALA A 337 -4.39 -19.43 -5.25
N GLU A 338 -3.69 -18.58 -6.03
CA GLU A 338 -2.35 -18.10 -5.68
C GLU A 338 -2.38 -16.81 -4.88
N CYS A 339 -3.29 -15.89 -5.21
CA CYS A 339 -3.30 -14.56 -4.59
C CYS A 339 -4.63 -14.19 -3.90
N GLY A 340 -5.57 -15.15 -3.79
CA GLY A 340 -6.85 -14.95 -3.11
C GLY A 340 -7.85 -14.08 -3.90
N PRO A 341 -9.02 -13.76 -3.31
CA PRO A 341 -10.15 -13.19 -4.02
C PRO A 341 -9.95 -11.71 -4.42
N LEU A 342 -10.75 -11.26 -5.40
CA LEU A 342 -10.95 -9.83 -5.66
C LEU A 342 -11.52 -9.15 -4.42
N THR A 343 -11.10 -7.91 -4.17
CA THR A 343 -11.68 -7.05 -3.12
C THR A 343 -12.32 -5.80 -3.73
N CYS A 344 -13.46 -5.39 -3.17
CA CYS A 344 -14.22 -4.22 -3.61
C CYS A 344 -14.70 -3.44 -2.38
N ASN A 345 -14.12 -2.29 -2.11
CA ASN A 345 -14.45 -1.46 -0.97
C ASN A 345 -15.04 -0.11 -1.40
N MET A 346 -16.17 0.28 -0.82
CA MET A 346 -16.67 1.67 -0.90
C MET A 346 -15.91 2.50 0.14
N GLY A 347 -14.90 3.27 -0.28
CA GLY A 347 -14.05 4.03 0.63
C GLY A 347 -14.58 5.42 0.96
N LEU A 348 -15.24 6.08 0.02
CA LEU A 348 -15.77 7.44 0.18
C LEU A 348 -17.23 7.54 -0.30
N LEU A 349 -18.04 8.33 0.41
CA LEU A 349 -19.37 8.74 -0.01
C LEU A 349 -19.53 10.25 0.19
N ARG A 350 -20.04 10.94 -0.83
CA ARG A 350 -20.45 12.35 -0.78
C ARG A 350 -21.77 12.51 -1.52
N PHE A 351 -22.69 13.24 -0.93
CA PHE A 351 -23.93 13.71 -1.57
C PHE A 351 -24.25 15.11 -1.08
N ASP A 352 -24.47 16.02 -1.98
CA ASP A 352 -24.69 17.46 -1.73
C ASP A 352 -26.14 17.92 -1.91
N GLY A 353 -27.09 16.98 -1.94
CA GLY A 353 -28.51 17.21 -2.26
C GLY A 353 -28.80 17.06 -3.76
N ARG A 354 -27.79 17.05 -4.62
CA ARG A 354 -27.94 16.88 -6.06
C ARG A 354 -27.06 15.77 -6.63
N ASN A 355 -25.78 15.80 -6.36
CA ASN A 355 -24.81 14.88 -6.93
C ASN A 355 -24.36 13.88 -5.88
N MET A 356 -24.50 12.59 -6.17
CA MET A 356 -23.92 11.51 -5.38
C MET A 356 -22.64 11.04 -6.03
N LYS A 357 -21.64 10.87 -5.20
CA LYS A 357 -20.34 10.29 -5.57
C LYS A 357 -19.94 9.25 -4.53
N ILE A 358 -19.65 8.05 -4.99
CA ILE A 358 -19.02 6.98 -4.20
C ILE A 358 -17.70 6.64 -4.88
N VAL A 359 -16.63 6.46 -4.11
CA VAL A 359 -15.36 6.00 -4.64
C VAL A 359 -15.09 4.60 -4.14
N LEU A 360 -14.91 3.68 -5.09
CA LEU A 360 -14.52 2.29 -4.84
C LEU A 360 -13.01 2.15 -4.91
N ASP A 361 -12.43 1.37 -4.00
CA ASP A 361 -11.09 0.77 -4.11
C ASP A 361 -11.29 -0.70 -4.47
N ILE A 362 -10.86 -1.10 -5.67
CA ILE A 362 -10.97 -2.49 -6.14
C ILE A 362 -9.59 -3.04 -6.42
N ARG A 363 -9.32 -4.25 -5.90
CA ARG A 363 -8.08 -4.97 -6.13
C ARG A 363 -8.38 -6.35 -6.69
N TRP A 364 -7.77 -6.69 -7.82
CA TRP A 364 -8.08 -7.92 -8.54
C TRP A 364 -6.89 -8.87 -8.64
N PRO A 365 -7.15 -10.19 -8.60
CA PRO A 365 -6.14 -11.23 -8.66
C PRO A 365 -5.65 -11.51 -10.09
N LEU A 366 -4.74 -12.49 -10.22
CA LEU A 366 -4.22 -12.98 -11.50
C LEU A 366 -5.31 -13.51 -12.44
N ALA A 367 -6.37 -14.12 -11.89
CA ALA A 367 -7.45 -14.75 -12.66
C ALA A 367 -8.33 -13.77 -13.46
N THR A 368 -8.14 -12.44 -13.31
CA THR A 368 -8.89 -11.43 -14.07
C THR A 368 -8.03 -10.22 -14.44
N ASN A 369 -8.63 -9.26 -15.12
CA ASN A 369 -7.99 -8.00 -15.50
C ASN A 369 -8.98 -6.84 -15.47
N ALA A 370 -8.47 -5.60 -15.52
CA ALA A 370 -9.28 -4.39 -15.44
C ALA A 370 -10.38 -4.34 -16.50
N GLN A 371 -10.08 -4.72 -17.75
CA GLN A 371 -11.04 -4.63 -18.85
C GLN A 371 -12.22 -5.60 -18.65
N THR A 372 -11.94 -6.85 -18.30
CA THR A 372 -12.96 -7.88 -18.00
C THR A 372 -13.84 -7.44 -16.84
N MET A 373 -13.23 -7.03 -15.74
CA MET A 373 -13.91 -6.59 -14.52
C MET A 373 -14.81 -5.37 -14.79
N LEU A 374 -14.30 -4.35 -15.47
CA LEU A 374 -15.07 -3.14 -15.80
C LEU A 374 -16.24 -3.48 -16.74
N GLY A 375 -16.05 -4.39 -17.70
CA GLY A 375 -17.10 -4.88 -18.58
C GLY A 375 -18.22 -5.60 -17.80
N GLN A 376 -17.87 -6.48 -16.88
CA GLN A 376 -18.82 -7.17 -15.99
C GLN A 376 -19.60 -6.20 -15.10
N MET A 377 -18.91 -5.25 -14.47
CA MET A 377 -19.55 -4.21 -13.65
C MET A 377 -20.51 -3.34 -14.48
N ALA A 378 -20.11 -2.92 -15.67
CA ALA A 378 -20.95 -2.14 -16.56
C ALA A 378 -22.26 -2.90 -16.92
N VAL A 379 -22.16 -4.20 -17.20
CA VAL A 379 -23.35 -5.06 -17.43
C VAL A 379 -24.24 -5.11 -16.19
N ALA A 380 -23.66 -5.34 -15.00
CA ALA A 380 -24.41 -5.40 -13.75
C ALA A 380 -25.14 -4.09 -13.41
N LEU A 381 -24.60 -2.95 -13.83
CA LEU A 381 -25.16 -1.62 -13.58
C LEU A 381 -26.05 -1.07 -14.70
N THR A 382 -26.20 -1.76 -15.84
CA THR A 382 -26.88 -1.26 -17.06
C THR A 382 -28.31 -0.75 -16.80
N ARG A 383 -29.05 -1.29 -15.81
CA ARG A 383 -30.42 -0.90 -15.49
C ARG A 383 -30.54 -0.08 -14.20
N THR A 384 -29.44 0.51 -13.77
CA THR A 384 -29.39 1.38 -12.60
C THR A 384 -29.11 2.84 -13.04
N PRO A 385 -29.43 3.84 -12.22
CA PRO A 385 -29.08 5.22 -12.50
C PRO A 385 -27.60 5.54 -12.22
N LEU A 386 -26.77 4.53 -11.96
CA LEU A 386 -25.37 4.68 -11.58
C LEU A 386 -24.47 4.83 -12.82
N SER A 387 -23.62 5.83 -12.81
CA SER A 387 -22.55 6.02 -13.79
C SER A 387 -21.22 5.53 -13.23
N ILE A 388 -20.32 5.10 -14.12
CA ILE A 388 -18.96 4.65 -13.78
C ILE A 388 -17.96 5.60 -14.42
N LYS A 389 -16.97 6.07 -13.63
CA LYS A 389 -15.84 6.83 -14.11
C LYS A 389 -14.55 6.30 -13.49
N CYS A 390 -13.55 6.02 -14.32
CA CYS A 390 -12.20 5.66 -13.87
C CYS A 390 -11.16 6.45 -14.66
N ASN A 391 -10.00 6.72 -14.02
CA ASN A 391 -8.94 7.55 -14.59
C ASN A 391 -7.65 6.77 -14.87
N GLY A 392 -7.69 5.45 -14.80
CA GLY A 392 -6.54 4.57 -14.96
C GLY A 392 -6.51 3.47 -13.91
N TYR A 393 -5.60 2.54 -14.09
CA TYR A 393 -5.44 1.40 -13.18
C TYR A 393 -3.97 0.95 -13.14
N ARG A 394 -3.59 0.25 -12.07
CA ARG A 394 -2.36 -0.52 -11.97
C ARG A 394 -2.67 -1.97 -12.32
N GLY A 395 -1.90 -2.57 -13.24
CA GLY A 395 -1.99 -3.99 -13.56
C GLY A 395 -1.52 -4.88 -12.41
N VAL A 396 -1.79 -6.19 -12.52
CA VAL A 396 -1.19 -7.17 -11.62
C VAL A 396 0.30 -7.25 -11.92
N HIS A 397 1.12 -7.23 -10.87
CA HIS A 397 2.53 -7.58 -10.96
C HIS A 397 2.74 -9.01 -10.47
N TYR A 398 3.47 -9.80 -11.24
CA TYR A 398 3.71 -11.21 -10.97
C TYR A 398 5.10 -11.62 -11.40
N VAL A 399 5.86 -12.20 -10.49
CA VAL A 399 7.10 -12.91 -10.79
C VAL A 399 6.92 -14.38 -10.42
N SER A 400 7.14 -15.27 -11.37
CA SER A 400 6.94 -16.70 -11.17
C SER A 400 7.74 -17.22 -9.95
N PRO A 401 7.17 -18.09 -9.12
CA PRO A 401 7.91 -18.78 -8.04
C PRO A 401 9.14 -19.56 -8.56
N GLU A 402 9.11 -19.97 -9.84
CA GLU A 402 10.22 -20.67 -10.48
C GLU A 402 11.34 -19.74 -10.97
N HIS A 403 11.13 -18.42 -10.94
CA HIS A 403 12.14 -17.47 -11.37
C HIS A 403 13.34 -17.45 -10.41
N LYS A 404 14.57 -17.31 -10.94
CA LYS A 404 15.81 -17.34 -10.16
C LYS A 404 15.82 -16.36 -8.97
N VAL A 405 15.19 -15.20 -9.14
CA VAL A 405 15.10 -14.17 -8.09
C VAL A 405 14.25 -14.66 -6.92
N VAL A 406 13.05 -15.22 -7.20
CA VAL A 406 12.16 -15.71 -6.14
C VAL A 406 12.82 -16.85 -5.38
N LYS A 407 13.36 -17.86 -6.10
CA LYS A 407 14.04 -18.99 -5.47
C LYS A 407 15.24 -18.54 -4.63
N GLY A 408 16.12 -17.74 -5.23
CA GLY A 408 17.33 -17.31 -4.56
C GLY A 408 17.08 -16.45 -3.32
N LEU A 409 16.08 -15.54 -3.36
CA LEU A 409 15.73 -14.73 -2.20
C LEU A 409 15.07 -15.55 -1.09
N LEU A 410 14.19 -16.51 -1.42
CA LEU A 410 13.57 -17.42 -0.43
C LEU A 410 14.61 -18.35 0.23
N GLU A 411 15.57 -18.87 -0.54
CA GLU A 411 16.69 -19.65 -0.02
C GLU A 411 17.51 -18.82 0.97
N VAL A 412 17.94 -17.61 0.58
CA VAL A 412 18.72 -16.71 1.44
C VAL A 412 17.94 -16.36 2.71
N TYR A 413 16.65 -15.98 2.57
CA TYR A 413 15.82 -15.67 3.74
C TYR A 413 15.76 -16.83 4.73
N HIS A 414 15.50 -18.05 4.23
CA HIS A 414 15.45 -19.23 5.07
C HIS A 414 16.80 -19.50 5.77
N ASP A 415 17.88 -19.49 5.00
CA ASP A 415 19.21 -19.89 5.50
C ASP A 415 19.75 -18.88 6.52
N VAL A 416 19.52 -17.58 6.29
CA VAL A 416 20.05 -16.51 7.17
C VAL A 416 19.15 -16.26 8.38
N SER A 417 17.83 -16.31 8.22
CA SER A 417 16.88 -16.04 9.30
C SER A 417 16.47 -17.29 10.10
N GLY A 418 16.59 -18.47 9.51
CA GLY A 418 16.04 -19.73 10.06
C GLY A 418 14.52 -19.83 10.01
N LEU A 419 13.83 -18.89 9.38
CA LEU A 419 12.38 -18.83 9.32
C LEU A 419 11.82 -19.53 8.07
N PRO A 420 10.54 -19.96 8.08
CA PRO A 420 9.89 -20.53 6.90
C PRO A 420 9.86 -19.55 5.74
N ALA A 421 10.25 -20.00 4.53
CA ALA A 421 10.29 -19.21 3.32
C ALA A 421 9.26 -19.68 2.29
N TYR A 422 8.39 -18.78 1.87
CA TYR A 422 7.35 -19.01 0.86
C TYR A 422 6.95 -17.67 0.22
N PRO A 423 6.54 -17.65 -1.05
CA PRO A 423 6.06 -16.43 -1.68
C PRO A 423 4.66 -16.07 -1.16
N ILE A 424 4.39 -14.77 -1.05
CA ILE A 424 3.09 -14.23 -0.63
C ILE A 424 2.55 -13.24 -1.66
N ALA A 425 1.23 -13.02 -1.60
CA ALA A 425 0.54 -12.06 -2.43
C ALA A 425 -0.02 -10.92 -1.57
N ILE A 426 0.07 -9.69 -2.07
CA ILE A 426 -0.52 -8.52 -1.42
C ILE A 426 -1.51 -7.79 -2.31
N GLY A 427 -2.43 -7.07 -1.67
CA GLY A 427 -3.34 -6.14 -2.35
C GLY A 427 -2.70 -4.78 -2.64
N GLY A 428 -1.60 -4.45 -1.98
CA GLY A 428 -0.81 -3.24 -2.16
C GLY A 428 0.01 -3.23 -3.45
N GLY A 429 0.89 -2.26 -3.56
CA GLY A 429 1.90 -2.19 -4.59
C GLY A 429 3.08 -1.38 -4.08
N THR A 430 4.26 -1.78 -4.50
CA THR A 430 5.53 -1.17 -4.17
C THR A 430 6.28 -0.80 -5.44
N TYR A 431 7.49 -0.30 -5.33
CA TYR A 431 8.37 -0.10 -6.47
C TYR A 431 8.66 -1.39 -7.27
N SER A 432 8.46 -2.58 -6.68
CA SER A 432 8.71 -3.84 -7.37
C SER A 432 7.93 -3.94 -8.68
N SER A 433 6.69 -3.45 -8.72
CA SER A 433 5.83 -3.45 -9.90
C SER A 433 6.29 -2.51 -11.03
N MET A 434 7.24 -1.64 -10.73
CA MET A 434 7.75 -0.66 -11.70
C MET A 434 8.88 -1.21 -12.58
N MET A 435 9.51 -2.32 -12.20
CA MET A 435 10.67 -2.89 -12.91
C MET A 435 10.44 -4.37 -13.26
N PRO A 436 11.05 -4.89 -14.33
CA PRO A 436 10.89 -6.29 -14.71
C PRO A 436 11.53 -7.23 -13.68
N ASN A 437 10.93 -8.42 -13.49
CA ASN A 437 11.48 -9.49 -12.64
C ASN A 437 11.92 -9.02 -11.24
N THR A 438 11.24 -8.01 -10.70
CA THR A 438 11.53 -7.43 -9.40
C THR A 438 10.41 -7.81 -8.44
N VAL A 439 10.76 -8.21 -7.23
CA VAL A 439 9.85 -8.64 -6.16
C VAL A 439 9.98 -7.71 -4.96
N ALA A 440 9.02 -7.72 -4.03
CA ALA A 440 9.20 -7.02 -2.77
C ALA A 440 9.73 -7.99 -1.70
N PHE A 441 10.71 -7.54 -0.88
CA PHE A 441 11.51 -8.43 -0.04
C PHE A 441 12.08 -7.70 1.18
N GLY A 442 11.36 -7.76 2.31
CA GLY A 442 11.78 -7.17 3.59
C GLY A 442 11.32 -5.72 3.75
N ILE A 443 11.34 -5.16 4.98
CA ILE A 443 12.08 -5.62 6.17
C ILE A 443 11.14 -6.09 7.31
N CYS A 444 9.82 -6.10 7.12
CA CYS A 444 8.88 -6.54 8.16
C CYS A 444 8.88 -8.06 8.26
N PHE A 445 9.21 -8.60 9.43
CA PHE A 445 9.21 -10.04 9.67
C PHE A 445 7.81 -10.54 10.05
N PRO A 446 7.49 -11.81 9.77
CA PRO A 446 6.22 -12.41 10.19
C PRO A 446 5.96 -12.23 11.69
N GLY A 447 4.81 -11.64 12.02
CA GLY A 447 4.41 -11.34 13.39
C GLY A 447 4.85 -9.97 13.92
N ASP A 448 5.57 -9.18 13.14
CA ASP A 448 5.83 -7.78 13.47
C ASP A 448 4.54 -6.96 13.37
N VAL A 449 4.50 -5.88 14.13
CA VAL A 449 3.43 -4.90 14.00
C VAL A 449 3.81 -3.96 12.87
N ASP A 450 2.96 -3.89 11.86
CA ASP A 450 3.08 -2.87 10.81
C ASP A 450 2.78 -1.49 11.40
N THR A 451 3.78 -0.63 11.42
CA THR A 451 3.67 0.76 11.89
C THR A 451 3.87 1.79 10.78
N CYS A 452 3.96 1.34 9.53
CA CYS A 452 4.02 2.23 8.37
C CYS A 452 2.87 3.23 8.38
N HIS A 453 3.16 4.49 8.12
CA HIS A 453 2.19 5.59 8.09
C HIS A 453 1.50 5.91 9.44
N MET A 454 1.87 5.24 10.54
CA MET A 454 1.33 5.46 11.88
C MET A 454 2.23 6.38 12.71
N PRO A 455 1.70 7.05 13.75
CA PRO A 455 2.55 7.67 14.75
C PRO A 455 3.37 6.61 15.50
N ASP A 456 4.54 7.03 15.98
CA ASP A 456 5.52 6.15 16.64
C ASP A 456 5.98 4.98 15.75
N GLU A 457 6.09 5.20 14.45
CA GLU A 457 6.72 4.28 13.50
C GLU A 457 8.11 3.88 14.01
N TYR A 458 8.44 2.59 13.90
CA TYR A 458 9.72 2.05 14.35
C TYR A 458 10.18 0.85 13.55
N VAL A 459 11.48 0.59 13.63
CA VAL A 459 12.06 -0.69 13.24
C VAL A 459 12.73 -1.35 14.45
N ASP A 460 12.60 -2.68 14.59
CA ASP A 460 13.38 -3.46 15.55
C ASP A 460 14.84 -3.48 15.10
N TRP A 461 15.76 -3.07 15.99
CA TRP A 461 17.13 -2.84 15.60
C TRP A 461 17.88 -4.12 15.20
N GLU A 462 17.68 -5.20 15.92
CA GLU A 462 18.34 -6.47 15.58
C GLU A 462 17.79 -7.06 14.27
N LYS A 463 16.49 -6.90 14.02
CA LYS A 463 15.88 -7.31 12.75
C LYS A 463 16.31 -6.43 11.58
N PHE A 464 16.50 -5.13 11.82
CA PHE A 464 17.08 -4.22 10.84
C PHE A 464 18.49 -4.65 10.43
N VAL A 465 19.36 -4.96 11.42
CA VAL A 465 20.71 -5.47 11.15
C VAL A 465 20.66 -6.82 10.44
N LEU A 466 19.76 -7.71 10.85
CA LEU A 466 19.54 -9.00 10.17
C LEU A 466 19.10 -8.79 8.71
N SER A 467 18.25 -7.81 8.44
CA SER A 467 17.84 -7.50 7.06
C SER A 467 19.01 -7.03 6.20
N ALA A 468 19.93 -6.22 6.75
CA ALA A 468 21.16 -5.85 6.03
C ALA A 468 22.01 -7.09 5.66
N LYS A 469 22.10 -8.09 6.56
CA LYS A 469 22.77 -9.37 6.27
C LYS A 469 22.05 -10.16 5.19
N ILE A 470 20.71 -10.28 5.30
CA ILE A 470 19.88 -10.94 4.28
C ILE A 470 20.07 -10.29 2.91
N PHE A 471 20.05 -8.96 2.83
CA PHE A 471 20.27 -8.25 1.55
C PHE A 471 21.67 -8.46 0.99
N ALA A 472 22.69 -8.48 1.84
CA ALA A 472 24.06 -8.74 1.39
C ALA A 472 24.23 -10.16 0.84
N HIS A 473 23.69 -11.16 1.52
CA HIS A 473 23.69 -12.54 1.01
C HIS A 473 22.78 -12.73 -0.22
N ALA A 474 21.70 -11.92 -0.33
CA ALA A 474 20.89 -11.88 -1.56
C ALA A 474 21.71 -11.37 -2.76
N ILE A 475 22.54 -10.33 -2.56
CA ILE A 475 23.47 -9.85 -3.59
C ILE A 475 24.49 -10.94 -3.93
N GLU A 476 25.13 -11.56 -2.93
CA GLU A 476 26.08 -12.66 -3.12
C GLU A 476 25.46 -13.81 -3.91
N ARG A 477 24.23 -14.22 -3.58
CA ARG A 477 23.52 -15.35 -4.21
C ARG A 477 23.07 -15.07 -5.64
N LEU A 478 22.60 -13.87 -5.93
CA LEU A 478 21.95 -13.54 -7.20
C LEU A 478 22.92 -12.91 -8.21
N ALA A 479 23.81 -12.03 -7.74
CA ALA A 479 24.75 -11.27 -8.57
C ALA A 479 26.19 -11.79 -8.50
N GLY A 480 26.48 -12.76 -7.64
CA GLY A 480 27.81 -13.40 -7.50
C GLY A 480 28.25 -14.14 -8.77
N ALA A 481 29.59 -14.28 -8.92
CA ALA A 481 30.24 -14.95 -10.05
C ALA A 481 30.19 -16.49 -9.94
#